data_5e9eecc90a25dfe7906fd5f4b2423358
#
_entry.id   5e9eecc90a25dfe7906fd5f4b2423358
#
_cell.length_a   1.000
_cell.length_b   1.000
_cell.length_c   1.000
_cell.angle_alpha   90.00
_cell.angle_beta   90.00
_cell.angle_gamma   90.00
#
_symmetry.space_group_name_H-M   'P 1'
#
loop_
_entity.id
_entity.type
_entity.pdbx_description
1 polymer ?
#
loop_
_entity_poly.entity_id
_entity_poly.type
_entity_poly.pdbx_seq_one_letter_code
_entity_poly.pdbx_strand_id
1 'polypeptide(L)'
;AEPTPTPVKVVSSKELSKGITLAKGGISVFDLYSTRDKLAGKTVILTGKVVKFMPEIMNKNWVHLQDGSNFNGFNDITITTLEKVKIDDIVTLKGKVVLNKDLGSGYKYDVLVEDAVLVK
;
A
#
# COMPACT_ATOMS: atom_id res chain seq x y z
N ALA A 1 -3.07 23.86 -20.87
CA ALA A 1 -2.78 23.60 -20.52
C ALA A 1 -2.28 23.20 -19.98
N GLU A 2 -2.06 22.86 -19.82
CA GLU A 2 -1.56 22.48 -19.27
C GLU A 2 -0.73 22.14 -19.20
N PRO A 3 -0.33 22.31 -18.96
CA PRO A 3 0.60 21.98 -18.82
C PRO A 3 1.10 21.23 -18.44
N THR A 4 1.16 20.81 -18.60
CA THR A 4 1.66 20.07 -18.21
C THR A 4 2.61 19.96 -18.09
N PRO A 5 2.78 19.80 -17.54
CA PRO A 5 3.66 19.72 -17.19
C PRO A 5 4.50 18.87 -17.51
N THR A 6 5.11 19.18 -17.45
CA THR A 6 5.98 18.54 -17.58
C THR A 6 6.12 17.54 -17.21
N PRO A 7 6.10 17.03 -17.53
CA PRO A 7 6.10 15.88 -17.27
C PRO A 7 7.07 15.41 -16.59
N VAL A 8 6.84 15.51 -15.65
CA VAL A 8 7.57 14.90 -14.90
C VAL A 8 7.41 13.57 -15.13
N LYS A 9 8.17 12.87 -15.61
CA LYS A 9 8.17 11.64 -15.70
C LYS A 9 8.12 11.08 -14.42
N VAL A 10 7.12 10.46 -14.08
CA VAL A 10 7.04 9.77 -12.90
C VAL A 10 7.77 8.53 -13.13
N VAL A 11 8.88 8.38 -12.57
CA VAL A 11 9.72 7.25 -12.77
C VAL A 11 9.48 6.26 -11.67
N SER A 12 9.33 5.02 -11.99
CA SER A 12 9.25 3.96 -10.99
C SER A 12 10.58 3.80 -10.29
N SER A 13 10.55 3.43 -9.02
CA SER A 13 11.76 3.16 -8.24
C SER A 13 11.53 1.98 -7.32
N LYS A 14 12.48 1.07 -7.28
CA LYS A 14 12.46 -0.06 -6.36
C LYS A 14 13.13 0.26 -5.04
N GLU A 15 13.73 1.43 -4.93
CA GLU A 15 14.47 1.79 -3.72
C GLU A 15 13.56 1.92 -2.52
N LEU A 16 13.97 1.37 -1.40
CA LEU A 16 13.25 1.51 -0.15
C LEU A 16 13.79 2.70 0.63
N SER A 17 12.92 3.32 1.40
CA SER A 17 13.33 4.41 2.28
C SER A 17 14.27 3.90 3.35
N LYS A 18 15.11 4.79 3.85
CA LYS A 18 16.04 4.47 4.91
C LYS A 18 15.25 3.95 6.11
N GLY A 19 15.73 2.89 6.70
CA GLY A 19 15.07 2.29 7.86
C GLY A 19 14.01 1.26 7.53
N ILE A 20 13.72 1.07 6.25
CA ILE A 20 12.72 0.07 5.84
C ILE A 20 13.41 -1.08 5.13
N THR A 21 13.20 -2.28 5.65
CA THR A 21 13.73 -3.51 5.08
C THR A 21 12.57 -4.47 4.92
N LEU A 22 12.48 -5.12 3.78
CA LEU A 22 11.40 -6.07 3.56
C LEU A 22 11.54 -7.27 4.49
N ALA A 23 10.42 -7.71 5.02
CA ALA A 23 10.39 -8.93 5.83
C ALA A 23 10.62 -10.14 4.92
N LYS A 24 10.93 -11.28 5.52
CA LYS A 24 11.11 -12.51 4.77
C LYS A 24 9.82 -12.82 4.00
N GLY A 25 9.94 -13.04 2.73
CA GLY A 25 8.79 -13.29 1.88
C GLY A 25 7.99 -12.04 1.55
N GLY A 26 8.45 -10.87 1.99
CA GLY A 26 7.75 -9.63 1.74
C GLY A 26 8.05 -9.05 0.37
N ILE A 27 7.19 -8.14 -0.06
CA ILE A 27 7.35 -7.44 -1.33
C ILE A 27 7.25 -5.94 -1.10
N SER A 28 7.74 -5.18 -2.04
CA SER A 28 7.66 -3.72 -1.97
C SER A 28 6.36 -3.22 -2.59
N VAL A 29 6.06 -1.95 -2.36
CA VAL A 29 4.94 -1.29 -3.03
C VAL A 29 5.14 -1.33 -4.55
N PHE A 30 6.39 -1.16 -5.02
CA PHE A 30 6.71 -1.29 -6.44
C PHE A 30 6.30 -2.68 -6.95
N ASP A 31 6.71 -3.73 -6.24
CA ASP A 31 6.40 -5.11 -6.65
C ASP A 31 4.89 -5.36 -6.67
N LEU A 32 4.19 -4.84 -5.68
CA LEU A 32 2.76 -5.03 -5.58
C LEU A 32 2.05 -4.43 -6.80
N TYR A 33 2.32 -3.17 -7.11
CA TYR A 33 1.65 -2.51 -8.22
C TYR A 33 2.09 -3.06 -9.57
N SER A 34 3.39 -3.36 -9.73
CA SER A 34 3.89 -3.82 -11.02
C SER A 34 3.43 -5.23 -11.38
N THR A 35 3.12 -6.05 -10.38
CA THR A 35 2.67 -7.43 -10.62
C THR A 35 1.28 -7.68 -10.06
N ARG A 36 0.49 -6.63 -9.88
CA ARG A 36 -0.81 -6.74 -9.22
C ARG A 36 -1.75 -7.79 -9.81
N ASP A 37 -1.73 -7.93 -11.12
CA ASP A 37 -2.61 -8.91 -11.76
C ASP A 37 -2.27 -10.34 -11.34
N LYS A 38 -1.01 -10.60 -11.06
CA LYS A 38 -0.59 -11.93 -10.63
C LYS A 38 -0.85 -12.13 -9.15
N LEU A 39 -1.01 -11.05 -8.41
CA LEU A 39 -1.17 -11.12 -6.96
C LEU A 39 -2.63 -11.05 -6.51
N ALA A 40 -3.55 -10.79 -7.43
CA ALA A 40 -4.96 -10.67 -7.08
C ALA A 40 -5.45 -11.91 -6.34
N GLY A 41 -6.06 -11.70 -5.18
CA GLY A 41 -6.56 -12.79 -4.35
C GLY A 41 -5.50 -13.50 -3.51
N LYS A 42 -4.24 -13.11 -3.65
CA LYS A 42 -3.16 -13.75 -2.89
C LYS A 42 -2.81 -12.93 -1.66
N THR A 43 -2.19 -13.60 -0.70
CA THR A 43 -1.74 -12.94 0.52
C THR A 43 -0.32 -12.44 0.30
N VAL A 44 -0.08 -11.20 0.68
CA VAL A 44 1.24 -10.57 0.56
C VAL A 44 1.67 -10.01 1.90
N ILE A 45 2.97 -9.78 2.06
CA ILE A 45 3.57 -9.21 3.24
C ILE A 45 4.24 -7.91 2.84
N LEU A 46 3.88 -6.83 3.51
CA LEU A 46 4.37 -5.49 3.20
C LEU A 46 4.96 -4.86 4.43
N THR A 47 6.10 -4.20 4.30
CA THR A 47 6.71 -3.46 5.39
C THR A 47 6.85 -2.02 4.96
N GLY A 48 6.46 -1.09 5.80
CA GLY A 48 6.59 0.31 5.48
C GLY A 48 6.23 1.20 6.64
N LYS A 49 6.21 2.50 6.34
CA LYS A 49 5.89 3.52 7.32
C LYS A 49 4.43 3.89 7.19
N VAL A 50 3.74 3.96 8.31
CA VAL A 50 2.35 4.38 8.34
C VAL A 50 2.29 5.88 8.12
N VAL A 51 1.69 6.32 7.03
CA VAL A 51 1.58 7.74 6.71
C VAL A 51 0.17 8.27 6.94
N LYS A 52 -0.80 7.38 7.09
CA LYS A 52 -2.17 7.79 7.38
C LYS A 52 -2.89 6.65 8.09
N PHE A 53 -3.71 6.98 9.07
CA PHE A 53 -4.48 5.99 9.81
C PHE A 53 -5.88 6.55 10.04
N MET A 54 -6.89 5.85 9.56
CA MET A 54 -8.29 6.26 9.70
C MET A 54 -9.05 5.13 10.38
N PRO A 55 -9.37 5.28 11.68
CA PRO A 55 -10.00 4.19 12.42
C PRO A 55 -11.50 4.08 12.16
N GLU A 56 -11.96 2.87 12.24
CA GLU A 56 -13.39 2.56 12.32
C GLU A 56 -14.25 3.13 11.21
N ILE A 57 -13.79 3.01 9.99
CA ILE A 57 -14.60 3.32 8.83
C ILE A 57 -15.04 1.99 8.23
N MET A 58 -16.34 1.78 8.10
CA MET A 58 -16.92 0.51 7.63
C MET A 58 -16.42 -0.69 8.45
N ASN A 59 -16.33 -0.47 9.77
CA ASN A 59 -15.93 -1.51 10.72
C ASN A 59 -14.49 -1.99 10.57
N LYS A 60 -13.64 -1.16 9.97
CA LYS A 60 -12.23 -1.49 9.77
C LYS A 60 -11.39 -0.26 9.98
N ASN A 61 -10.14 -0.47 10.26
CA ASN A 61 -9.16 0.62 10.26
C ASN A 61 -8.48 0.65 8.89
N TRP A 62 -8.21 1.83 8.38
CA TRP A 62 -7.62 2.04 7.06
C TRP A 62 -6.24 2.65 7.24
N VAL A 63 -5.24 1.99 6.68
CA VAL A 63 -3.84 2.38 6.82
C VAL A 63 -3.27 2.67 5.45
N HIS A 64 -2.54 3.78 5.32
CA HIS A 64 -1.74 4.03 4.12
C HIS A 64 -0.28 3.79 4.50
N LEU A 65 0.37 2.92 3.74
CA LEU A 65 1.73 2.48 4.03
C LEU A 65 2.63 2.85 2.86
N GLN A 66 3.80 3.37 3.17
CA GLN A 66 4.81 3.71 2.16
C GLN A 66 6.13 3.07 2.51
N ASP A 67 6.85 2.57 1.53
CA ASP A 67 8.18 2.00 1.76
C ASP A 67 9.27 2.72 0.97
N GLY A 68 8.94 3.80 0.30
CA GLY A 68 9.89 4.56 -0.51
C GLY A 68 9.89 4.16 -1.95
N SER A 69 9.46 2.94 -2.27
CA SER A 69 9.40 2.51 -3.67
C SER A 69 8.14 3.06 -4.32
N ASN A 70 8.11 3.07 -5.63
CA ASN A 70 6.92 3.49 -6.37
C ASN A 70 6.90 2.86 -7.75
N PHE A 71 5.72 2.64 -8.27
CA PHE A 71 5.50 2.17 -9.61
C PHE A 71 4.63 3.19 -10.31
N ASN A 72 5.20 3.93 -11.26
CA ASN A 72 4.48 4.93 -12.01
C ASN A 72 3.81 5.96 -11.09
N GLY A 73 4.47 6.31 -9.99
CA GLY A 73 3.93 7.28 -9.04
C GLY A 73 3.05 6.71 -7.96
N PHE A 74 2.65 5.44 -8.06
CA PHE A 74 1.92 4.78 -6.97
C PHE A 74 2.93 4.48 -5.89
N ASN A 75 2.96 5.29 -4.85
CA ASN A 75 3.97 5.20 -3.80
C ASN A 75 3.40 4.76 -2.45
N ASP A 76 2.09 4.61 -2.32
CA ASP A 76 1.52 4.08 -1.10
C ASP A 76 0.50 3.00 -1.40
N ILE A 77 0.19 2.21 -0.41
CA ILE A 77 -0.81 1.17 -0.54
C ILE A 77 -1.81 1.33 0.60
N THR A 78 -3.08 1.22 0.29
CA THR A 78 -4.14 1.25 1.28
C THR A 78 -4.39 -0.15 1.79
N ILE A 79 -4.42 -0.30 3.10
CA ILE A 79 -4.54 -1.59 3.77
C ILE A 79 -5.66 -1.49 4.78
N THR A 80 -6.55 -2.48 4.83
CA THR A 80 -7.57 -2.55 5.89
C THR A 80 -7.13 -3.57 6.93
N THR A 81 -7.39 -3.27 8.19
CA THR A 81 -6.96 -4.13 9.29
C THR A 81 -7.83 -3.83 10.52
N LEU A 82 -7.89 -4.77 11.44
CA LEU A 82 -8.48 -4.54 12.74
C LEU A 82 -7.41 -4.12 13.76
N GLU A 83 -6.16 -4.13 13.34
CA GLU A 83 -5.06 -3.73 14.21
C GLU A 83 -4.99 -2.22 14.36
N LYS A 84 -4.39 -1.74 15.43
CA LYS A 84 -4.18 -0.31 15.62
C LYS A 84 -2.70 -0.03 15.44
N VAL A 85 -2.41 0.96 14.61
CA VAL A 85 -1.04 1.39 14.38
C VAL A 85 -1.00 2.91 14.47
N LYS A 86 0.19 3.47 14.54
CA LYS A 86 0.33 4.91 14.66
C LYS A 86 1.05 5.47 13.46
N ILE A 87 0.73 6.70 13.11
CA ILE A 87 1.45 7.42 12.06
C ILE A 87 2.93 7.47 12.43
N ASP A 88 3.77 7.25 11.44
CA ASP A 88 5.23 7.19 11.53
C ASP A 88 5.78 5.86 12.06
N ASP A 89 4.93 4.94 12.49
CA ASP A 89 5.41 3.60 12.83
C ASP A 89 5.87 2.87 11.57
N ILE A 90 6.92 2.08 11.71
CA ILE A 90 7.32 1.16 10.65
C ILE A 90 6.77 -0.20 11.06
N VAL A 91 5.90 -0.75 10.24
CA VAL A 91 5.17 -1.97 10.56
C VAL A 91 5.23 -2.94 9.39
N THR A 92 5.00 -4.21 9.70
CA THR A 92 4.86 -5.25 8.69
C THR A 92 3.45 -5.80 8.79
N LEU A 93 2.74 -5.79 7.68
CA LEU A 93 1.36 -6.26 7.62
C LEU A 93 1.22 -7.33 6.55
N LYS A 94 0.41 -8.33 6.84
CA LYS A 94 0.14 -9.43 5.93
C LYS A 94 -1.34 -9.44 5.62
N GLY A 95 -1.70 -9.33 4.36
CA GLY A 95 -3.11 -9.27 3.97
C GLY A 95 -3.34 -9.72 2.54
N LYS A 96 -4.61 -9.71 2.15
CA LYS A 96 -5.02 -10.24 0.85
C LYS A 96 -5.17 -9.13 -0.17
N VAL A 97 -4.61 -9.33 -1.35
CA VAL A 97 -4.68 -8.36 -2.45
C VAL A 97 -6.04 -8.45 -3.13
N VAL A 98 -6.70 -7.31 -3.25
CA VAL A 98 -7.96 -7.18 -3.96
C VAL A 98 -7.81 -6.08 -4.99
N LEU A 99 -8.21 -6.35 -6.22
CA LEU A 99 -8.11 -5.37 -7.30
C LEU A 99 -9.48 -4.78 -7.61
N ASN A 100 -9.44 -3.53 -8.06
CA ASN A 100 -10.64 -2.85 -8.57
C ASN A 100 -11.80 -2.87 -7.58
N LYS A 101 -11.50 -2.59 -6.32
CA LYS A 101 -12.51 -2.59 -5.28
C LYS A 101 -13.31 -1.30 -5.33
N ASP A 102 -14.61 -1.44 -5.47
CA ASP A 102 -15.53 -0.31 -5.45
C ASP A 102 -16.34 -0.38 -4.16
N LEU A 103 -16.16 0.60 -3.29
CA LEU A 103 -16.85 0.64 -2.00
C LEU A 103 -18.10 1.49 -2.06
N GLY A 104 -18.43 2.02 -3.23
CA GLY A 104 -19.55 2.95 -3.37
C GLY A 104 -19.14 4.35 -2.97
N SER A 105 -20.02 5.32 -3.17
CA SER A 105 -19.81 6.72 -2.79
C SER A 105 -18.51 7.32 -3.35
N GLY A 106 -18.06 6.82 -4.48
CA GLY A 106 -16.85 7.34 -5.11
C GLY A 106 -15.55 6.75 -4.60
N TYR A 107 -15.62 5.83 -3.63
CA TYR A 107 -14.40 5.21 -3.11
C TYR A 107 -14.05 3.99 -3.95
N LYS A 108 -13.03 4.12 -4.78
CA LYS A 108 -12.54 3.03 -5.60
C LYS A 108 -11.05 2.89 -5.42
N TYR A 109 -10.58 1.67 -5.35
CA TYR A 109 -9.16 1.38 -5.20
C TYR A 109 -8.74 0.42 -6.29
N ASP A 110 -7.72 0.79 -7.06
CA ASP A 110 -7.16 -0.10 -8.06
C ASP A 110 -6.54 -1.31 -7.38
N VAL A 111 -5.85 -1.08 -6.27
CA VAL A 111 -5.23 -2.13 -5.46
C VAL A 111 -5.52 -1.84 -4.01
N LEU A 112 -6.01 -2.83 -3.30
CA LEU A 112 -6.29 -2.73 -1.87
C LEU A 112 -5.79 -4.01 -1.21
N VAL A 113 -5.24 -3.90 -0.01
CA VAL A 113 -4.86 -5.08 0.77
C VAL A 113 -5.83 -5.17 1.93
N GLU A 114 -6.58 -6.26 1.99
CA GLU A 114 -7.66 -6.41 2.97
C GLU A 114 -7.34 -7.38 4.09
N ASP A 115 -7.97 -7.12 5.22
CA ASP A 115 -7.93 -8.04 6.37
C ASP A 115 -6.52 -8.36 6.84
N ALA A 116 -5.70 -7.33 6.84
CA ALA A 116 -4.30 -7.50 7.20
C ALA A 116 -4.11 -7.67 8.70
N VAL A 117 -3.05 -8.38 9.05
CA VAL A 117 -2.65 -8.56 10.44
C VAL A 117 -1.19 -8.17 10.58
N LEU A 118 -0.81 -7.72 11.77
CA LEU A 118 0.58 -7.38 12.04
C LEU A 118 1.42 -8.65 12.10
N VAL A 119 2.58 -8.60 11.47
CA VAL A 119 3.54 -9.69 11.49
C VAL A 119 4.62 -9.31 12.49
N LYS A 120 4.92 -10.19 13.39
CA LYS A 120 5.91 -9.92 14.42
C LYS A 120 7.18 -10.72 14.23
#